data_9eecff64ffb9e396946431d1bbd70759
#
_entry.id   9eecff64ffb9e396946431d1bbd70759
#
_cell.length_a   1.000
_cell.length_b   1.000
_cell.length_c   1.000
_cell.angle_alpha   90.00
_cell.angle_beta   90.00
_cell.angle_gamma   90.00
#
_symmetry.space_group_name_H-M   'P 1'
#
loop_
_entity.id
_entity.type
_entity.pdbx_description
1 polymer ?
#
loop_
_entity_poly.entity_id
_entity_poly.type
_entity_poly.pdbx_seq_one_letter_code
_entity_poly.pdbx_strand_id
1 'polypeptide(L)'
;LIALVFTALFLFSPYYFSLAFGVVVVLGVWDWTQFFYFKQPTFWRYAITGISAAFFFHWISGEGKYLDVGRVFELYAQPILLGAVIWWLVALFFVVTYPKSSAIWGKHSVLQFFFCFFTLIPFLIGVLLLRLDHYVTEPYHGIMMLLYVFILVWVADYGAYFVGRKLGKH
;
A
#
# COMPACT_ATOMS: atom_id res chain seq x y z
N LEU A 1 10.44 -12.63 -7.81
CA LEU A 1 9.82 -11.64 -6.92
C LEU A 1 9.06 -12.31 -5.77
N ILE A 2 8.15 -13.26 -6.07
CA ILE A 2 7.34 -14.00 -5.08
C ILE A 2 8.24 -14.69 -4.04
N ALA A 3 9.26 -15.43 -4.47
CA ALA A 3 10.18 -16.09 -3.56
C ALA A 3 10.94 -15.13 -2.64
N LEU A 4 11.31 -13.95 -3.14
CA LEU A 4 11.95 -12.90 -2.34
C LEU A 4 11.01 -12.34 -1.26
N VAL A 5 9.74 -12.13 -1.60
CA VAL A 5 8.73 -11.67 -0.63
C VAL A 5 8.54 -12.72 0.46
N PHE A 6 8.42 -14.01 0.10
CA PHE A 6 8.33 -15.10 1.08
C PHE A 6 9.57 -15.18 1.97
N THR A 7 10.75 -15.13 1.39
CA THR A 7 12.01 -15.14 2.14
C THR A 7 12.09 -13.97 3.12
N ALA A 8 11.69 -12.76 2.68
CA ALA A 8 11.65 -11.59 3.54
C ALA A 8 10.63 -11.74 4.70
N LEU A 9 9.46 -12.33 4.44
CA LEU A 9 8.44 -12.58 5.46
C LEU A 9 8.95 -13.49 6.58
N PHE A 10 9.68 -14.57 6.22
CA PHE A 10 10.09 -15.58 7.18
C PHE A 10 11.43 -15.28 7.87
N LEU A 11 12.37 -14.64 7.18
CA LEU A 11 13.73 -14.47 7.68
C LEU A 11 13.98 -13.13 8.38
N PHE A 12 13.17 -12.10 8.11
CA PHE A 12 13.43 -10.79 8.67
C PHE A 12 12.65 -10.53 9.97
N SER A 13 13.35 -9.92 10.94
CA SER A 13 12.69 -9.33 12.10
C SER A 13 11.66 -8.27 11.64
N PRO A 14 10.67 -7.94 12.48
CA PRO A 14 9.68 -6.90 12.15
C PRO A 14 10.28 -5.59 11.64
N TYR A 15 11.40 -5.18 12.18
CA TYR A 15 12.11 -3.98 11.76
C TYR A 15 12.58 -4.05 10.31
N TYR A 16 13.31 -5.10 9.93
CA TYR A 16 13.77 -5.27 8.54
C TYR A 16 12.63 -5.53 7.57
N PHE A 17 11.59 -6.22 8.03
CA PHE A 17 10.37 -6.38 7.26
C PHE A 17 9.71 -5.02 6.95
N SER A 18 9.58 -4.14 7.97
CA SER A 18 9.02 -2.80 7.80
C SER A 18 9.85 -1.95 6.84
N LEU A 19 11.18 -2.03 6.91
CA LEU A 19 12.07 -1.37 5.95
C LEU A 19 11.85 -1.87 4.52
N ALA A 20 11.78 -3.19 4.32
CA ALA A 20 11.57 -3.77 2.99
C ALA A 20 10.20 -3.34 2.40
N PHE A 21 9.14 -3.38 3.20
CA PHE A 21 7.82 -2.90 2.77
C PHE A 21 7.78 -1.40 2.54
N GLY A 22 8.53 -0.62 3.31
CA GLY A 22 8.69 0.81 3.05
C GLY A 22 9.30 1.10 1.69
N VAL A 23 10.30 0.34 1.29
CA VAL A 23 10.85 0.44 -0.08
C VAL A 23 9.79 0.13 -1.12
N VAL A 24 8.97 -0.90 -0.91
CA VAL A 24 7.86 -1.23 -1.83
C VAL A 24 6.87 -0.06 -1.95
N VAL A 25 6.51 0.57 -0.82
CA VAL A 25 5.62 1.75 -0.83
C VAL A 25 6.26 2.93 -1.55
N VAL A 26 7.55 3.21 -1.33
CA VAL A 26 8.28 4.28 -2.04
C VAL A 26 8.33 4.02 -3.54
N LEU A 27 8.54 2.78 -3.97
CA LEU A 27 8.44 2.39 -5.38
C LEU A 27 7.01 2.58 -5.91
N GLY A 28 5.99 2.23 -5.13
CA GLY A 28 4.59 2.51 -5.46
C GLY A 28 4.31 4.01 -5.62
N VAL A 29 4.85 4.86 -4.75
CA VAL A 29 4.79 6.33 -4.92
C VAL A 29 5.46 6.77 -6.21
N TRP A 30 6.66 6.24 -6.51
CA TRP A 30 7.37 6.51 -7.76
C TRP A 30 6.52 6.19 -8.98
N ASP A 31 5.88 5.03 -9.00
CA ASP A 31 5.01 4.63 -10.11
C ASP A 31 3.75 5.50 -10.18
N TRP A 32 3.19 5.86 -9.03
CA TRP A 32 1.99 6.71 -8.98
C TRP A 32 2.23 8.13 -9.47
N THR A 33 3.44 8.68 -9.24
CA THR A 33 3.77 10.04 -9.69
C THR A 33 3.71 10.23 -11.21
N GLN A 34 3.67 9.17 -12.00
CA GLN A 34 3.49 9.24 -13.45
C GLN A 34 2.11 9.76 -13.84
N PHE A 35 1.12 9.56 -12.98
CA PHE A 35 -0.25 10.00 -13.22
C PHE A 35 -0.49 11.47 -12.85
N PHE A 36 0.43 12.09 -12.11
CA PHE A 36 0.26 13.47 -11.66
C PHE A 36 0.44 14.46 -12.82
N TYR A 37 -0.50 15.38 -12.91
CA TYR A 37 -0.49 16.42 -13.94
C TYR A 37 0.33 17.64 -13.48
N PHE A 38 1.65 17.61 -13.69
CA PHE A 38 2.57 18.70 -13.36
C PHE A 38 3.24 19.30 -14.59
N LYS A 39 3.54 20.63 -14.54
CA LYS A 39 4.29 21.32 -15.60
C LYS A 39 5.72 20.79 -15.75
N GLN A 40 6.32 20.31 -14.65
CA GLN A 40 7.67 19.72 -14.61
C GLN A 40 7.58 18.33 -13.99
N PRO A 41 7.12 17.31 -14.76
CA PRO A 41 6.82 16.00 -14.19
C PRO A 41 8.05 15.33 -13.59
N THR A 42 9.22 15.44 -14.24
CA THR A 42 10.46 14.80 -13.76
C THR A 42 10.91 15.34 -12.40
N PHE A 43 10.93 16.67 -12.23
CA PHE A 43 11.31 17.29 -10.95
C PHE A 43 10.37 16.86 -9.81
N TRP A 44 9.06 16.98 -10.02
CA TRP A 44 8.07 16.62 -9.00
C TRP A 44 8.08 15.14 -8.68
N ARG A 45 8.36 14.30 -9.65
CA ARG A 45 8.51 12.86 -9.47
C ARG A 45 9.62 12.53 -8.46
N TYR A 46 10.82 13.09 -8.66
CA TYR A 46 11.93 12.90 -7.72
C TYR A 46 11.67 13.55 -6.36
N ALA A 47 11.09 14.76 -6.34
CA ALA A 47 10.80 15.48 -5.11
C ALA A 47 9.80 14.71 -4.23
N ILE A 48 8.66 14.31 -4.78
CA ILE A 48 7.62 13.58 -4.03
C ILE A 48 8.15 12.24 -3.53
N THR A 49 8.82 11.46 -4.40
CA THR A 49 9.37 10.16 -4.01
C THR A 49 10.48 10.32 -2.97
N GLY A 50 11.37 11.30 -3.13
CA GLY A 50 12.44 11.58 -2.17
C GLY A 50 11.92 12.03 -0.80
N ILE A 51 10.92 12.91 -0.77
CA ILE A 51 10.25 13.34 0.48
C ILE A 51 9.57 12.14 1.15
N SER A 52 8.85 11.32 0.39
CA SER A 52 8.19 10.11 0.92
C SER A 52 9.19 9.12 1.49
N ALA A 53 10.32 8.90 0.81
CA ALA A 53 11.39 8.04 1.27
C ALA A 53 12.05 8.58 2.56
N ALA A 54 12.35 9.88 2.60
CA ALA A 54 12.94 10.53 3.78
C ALA A 54 11.99 10.48 4.99
N PHE A 55 10.71 10.78 4.79
CA PHE A 55 9.69 10.69 5.82
C PHE A 55 9.59 9.26 6.38
N PHE A 56 9.51 8.28 5.49
CA PHE A 56 9.37 6.89 5.87
C PHE A 56 10.61 6.37 6.61
N PHE A 57 11.80 6.68 6.11
CA PHE A 57 13.07 6.32 6.76
C PHE A 57 13.19 6.99 8.15
N HIS A 58 12.86 8.28 8.26
CA HIS A 58 12.88 8.99 9.54
C HIS A 58 11.91 8.36 10.53
N TRP A 59 10.70 8.02 10.09
CA TRP A 59 9.69 7.39 10.95
C TRP A 59 10.13 6.03 11.46
N ILE A 60 10.67 5.16 10.60
CA ILE A 60 11.17 3.83 11.01
C ILE A 60 12.41 3.93 11.90
N SER A 61 13.36 4.82 11.60
CA SER A 61 14.61 4.94 12.35
C SER A 61 14.44 5.62 13.70
N GLY A 62 13.47 6.52 13.83
CA GLY A 62 13.20 7.25 15.07
C GLY A 62 12.36 6.44 16.05
N GLU A 63 11.15 6.10 15.67
CA GLU A 63 10.15 5.48 16.53
C GLU A 63 10.21 3.94 16.48
N GLY A 64 10.60 3.38 15.35
CA GLY A 64 10.65 1.94 15.14
C GLY A 64 11.73 1.21 15.92
N LYS A 65 12.71 1.93 16.48
CA LYS A 65 13.75 1.36 17.34
C LYS A 65 13.22 0.89 18.69
N TYR A 66 12.16 1.50 19.18
CA TYR A 66 11.55 1.22 20.48
C TYR A 66 10.15 0.62 20.35
N LEU A 67 9.84 0.00 19.24
CA LEU A 67 8.68 -0.85 18.94
C LEU A 67 7.51 -0.80 19.96
N ASP A 68 7.12 0.39 20.34
CA ASP A 68 5.74 0.63 20.73
C ASP A 68 4.92 0.99 19.46
N VAL A 69 5.34 0.36 18.32
CA VAL A 69 4.61 0.37 17.06
C VAL A 69 3.15 -0.03 17.31
N GLY A 70 2.91 -0.91 18.29
CA GLY A 70 1.57 -1.24 18.75
C GLY A 70 0.74 -0.02 19.16
N ARG A 71 1.24 0.85 20.01
CA ARG A 71 0.47 2.00 20.51
C ARG A 71 0.22 3.07 19.46
N VAL A 72 1.23 3.40 18.66
CA VAL A 72 1.07 4.39 17.59
C VAL A 72 0.15 3.84 16.50
N PHE A 73 0.26 2.57 16.18
CA PHE A 73 -0.64 1.91 15.24
C PHE A 73 -2.07 1.78 15.79
N GLU A 74 -2.27 1.42 17.05
CA GLU A 74 -3.61 1.35 17.63
C GLU A 74 -4.32 2.71 17.59
N LEU A 75 -3.61 3.81 17.89
CA LEU A 75 -4.20 5.15 17.88
C LEU A 75 -4.56 5.67 16.49
N TYR A 76 -3.74 5.39 15.47
CA TYR A 76 -3.89 5.98 14.12
C TYR A 76 -4.36 4.99 13.06
N ALA A 77 -4.16 3.69 13.25
CA ALA A 77 -4.51 2.69 12.26
C ALA A 77 -6.01 2.60 12.03
N GLN A 78 -6.81 2.57 13.10
CA GLN A 78 -8.26 2.45 12.98
C GLN A 78 -8.89 3.59 12.15
N PRO A 79 -8.64 4.89 12.44
CA PRO A 79 -9.22 5.96 11.62
C PRO A 79 -8.70 5.95 10.17
N ILE A 80 -7.43 5.58 9.95
CA ILE A 80 -6.87 5.51 8.59
C ILE A 80 -7.50 4.35 7.81
N LEU A 81 -7.68 3.19 8.41
CA LEU A 81 -8.33 2.05 7.76
C LEU A 81 -9.81 2.30 7.49
N LEU A 82 -10.54 2.95 8.41
CA LEU A 82 -11.90 3.39 8.17
C LEU A 82 -11.98 4.41 7.03
N GLY A 83 -11.05 5.37 6.99
CA GLY A 83 -10.91 6.30 5.87
C GLY A 83 -10.65 5.59 4.55
N ALA A 84 -9.86 4.52 4.57
CA ALA A 84 -9.61 3.70 3.39
C ALA A 84 -10.87 2.99 2.89
N VAL A 85 -11.71 2.46 3.78
CA VAL A 85 -12.98 1.84 3.39
C VAL A 85 -13.88 2.86 2.67
N ILE A 86 -14.03 4.06 3.23
CA ILE A 86 -14.79 5.15 2.60
C ILE A 86 -14.17 5.50 1.25
N TRP A 87 -12.85 5.60 1.19
CA TRP A 87 -12.13 5.87 -0.05
C TRP A 87 -12.40 4.81 -1.13
N TRP A 88 -12.40 3.52 -0.79
CA TRP A 88 -12.67 2.46 -1.75
C TRP A 88 -14.10 2.49 -2.28
N LEU A 89 -15.08 2.92 -1.48
CA LEU A 89 -16.43 3.17 -1.96
C LEU A 89 -16.49 4.34 -2.96
N VAL A 90 -15.73 5.42 -2.70
CA VAL A 90 -15.58 6.54 -3.64
C VAL A 90 -14.89 6.09 -4.93
N ALA A 91 -13.83 5.29 -4.82
CA ALA A 91 -13.12 4.74 -5.98
C ALA A 91 -14.05 3.85 -6.83
N LEU A 92 -14.85 3.00 -6.19
CA LEU A 92 -15.86 2.19 -6.87
C LEU A 92 -16.86 3.07 -7.63
N PHE A 93 -17.34 4.15 -7.02
CA PHE A 93 -18.23 5.11 -7.69
C PHE A 93 -17.56 5.71 -8.94
N PHE A 94 -16.28 6.08 -8.88
CA PHE A 94 -15.56 6.60 -10.04
C PHE A 94 -15.38 5.56 -11.15
N VAL A 95 -15.17 4.30 -10.79
CA VAL A 95 -15.07 3.20 -11.77
C VAL A 95 -16.41 2.97 -12.48
N VAL A 96 -17.51 2.87 -11.72
CA VAL A 96 -18.85 2.63 -12.28
C VAL A 96 -19.31 3.79 -13.17
N THR A 97 -18.92 5.02 -12.86
CA THR A 97 -19.29 6.21 -13.63
C THR A 97 -18.29 6.59 -14.74
N TYR A 98 -17.27 5.78 -14.97
CA TYR A 98 -16.34 5.96 -16.09
C TYR A 98 -17.07 5.81 -17.45
N PRO A 99 -16.77 6.61 -18.49
CA PRO A 99 -15.71 7.61 -18.59
C PRO A 99 -16.06 9.03 -18.08
N LYS A 100 -17.30 9.28 -17.66
CA LYS A 100 -17.74 10.62 -17.21
C LYS A 100 -16.93 11.13 -16.01
N SER A 101 -16.62 10.25 -15.07
CA SER A 101 -15.83 10.56 -13.86
C SER A 101 -14.40 11.01 -14.17
N SER A 102 -13.82 10.59 -15.31
CA SER A 102 -12.45 10.95 -15.67
C SER A 102 -12.25 12.47 -15.84
N ALA A 103 -13.31 13.21 -16.16
CA ALA A 103 -13.28 14.67 -16.22
C ALA A 103 -12.99 15.32 -14.84
N ILE A 104 -13.35 14.62 -13.74
CA ILE A 104 -13.15 15.12 -12.37
C ILE A 104 -11.71 14.90 -11.93
N TRP A 105 -11.16 13.71 -12.14
CA TRP A 105 -9.85 13.32 -11.57
C TRP A 105 -8.68 13.36 -12.57
N GLY A 106 -8.95 13.31 -13.89
CA GLY A 106 -7.92 13.13 -14.91
C GLY A 106 -6.90 14.28 -15.03
N LYS A 107 -7.26 15.50 -14.58
CA LYS A 107 -6.39 16.70 -14.67
C LYS A 107 -6.12 17.35 -13.30
N HIS A 108 -6.52 16.73 -12.20
CA HIS A 108 -6.41 17.29 -10.86
C HIS A 108 -5.35 16.55 -10.03
N SER A 109 -4.12 17.06 -10.03
CA SER A 109 -3.00 16.46 -9.28
C SER A 109 -3.27 16.29 -7.79
N VAL A 110 -4.04 17.19 -7.17
CA VAL A 110 -4.42 17.07 -5.75
C VAL A 110 -5.28 15.82 -5.52
N LEU A 111 -6.26 15.57 -6.38
CA LEU A 111 -7.10 14.39 -6.26
C LEU A 111 -6.31 13.10 -6.53
N GLN A 112 -5.39 13.14 -7.49
CA GLN A 112 -4.48 12.03 -7.78
C GLN A 112 -3.53 11.76 -6.61
N PHE A 113 -3.11 12.80 -5.86
CA PHE A 113 -2.36 12.64 -4.62
C PHE A 113 -3.18 11.91 -3.54
N PHE A 114 -4.45 12.29 -3.36
CA PHE A 114 -5.35 11.57 -2.45
C PHE A 114 -5.53 10.11 -2.85
N PHE A 115 -5.59 9.82 -4.15
CA PHE A 115 -5.64 8.45 -4.65
C PHE A 115 -4.41 7.64 -4.24
N CYS A 116 -3.23 8.22 -4.44
CA CYS A 116 -1.97 7.63 -4.01
C CYS A 116 -1.95 7.39 -2.49
N PHE A 117 -2.26 8.42 -1.72
CA PHE A 117 -2.22 8.39 -0.25
C PHE A 117 -3.16 7.32 0.32
N PHE A 118 -4.45 7.37 -0.04
CA PHE A 118 -5.45 6.42 0.48
C PHE A 118 -5.33 5.00 -0.08
N THR A 119 -4.49 4.78 -1.08
CA THR A 119 -4.16 3.43 -1.55
C THR A 119 -2.93 2.89 -0.85
N LEU A 120 -1.83 3.64 -0.82
CA LEU A 120 -0.54 3.13 -0.35
C LEU A 120 -0.39 3.13 1.17
N ILE A 121 -0.90 4.16 1.86
CA ILE A 121 -0.74 4.25 3.33
C ILE A 121 -1.58 3.21 4.07
N PRO A 122 -2.89 3.03 3.77
CA PRO A 122 -3.66 1.95 4.39
C PRO A 122 -3.13 0.55 4.07
N PHE A 123 -2.61 0.35 2.84
CA PHE A 123 -1.96 -0.90 2.48
C PHE A 123 -0.75 -1.18 3.38
N LEU A 124 0.16 -0.22 3.54
CA LEU A 124 1.31 -0.35 4.42
C LEU A 124 0.88 -0.65 5.86
N ILE A 125 -0.06 0.13 6.40
CA ILE A 125 -0.57 -0.03 7.76
C ILE A 125 -1.18 -1.42 7.94
N GLY A 126 -2.04 -1.86 7.01
CA GLY A 126 -2.67 -3.18 7.06
C GLY A 126 -1.64 -4.33 7.05
N VAL A 127 -0.63 -4.23 6.19
CA VAL A 127 0.46 -5.22 6.13
C VAL A 127 1.27 -5.26 7.43
N LEU A 128 1.60 -4.10 8.02
CA LEU A 128 2.36 -4.04 9.27
C LEU A 128 1.54 -4.54 10.45
N LEU A 129 0.25 -4.19 10.54
CA LEU A 129 -0.64 -4.69 11.58
C LEU A 129 -0.74 -6.20 11.55
N LEU A 130 -1.00 -6.79 10.37
CA LEU A 130 -1.06 -8.24 10.22
C LEU A 130 0.27 -8.90 10.57
N ARG A 131 1.41 -8.31 10.18
CA ARG A 131 2.75 -8.87 10.47
C ARG A 131 3.08 -8.85 11.96
N LEU A 132 2.62 -7.82 12.67
CA LEU A 132 2.92 -7.60 14.10
C LEU A 132 1.90 -8.26 15.02
N ASP A 133 0.79 -8.75 14.45
CA ASP A 133 -0.27 -9.39 15.23
C ASP A 133 0.28 -10.60 16.00
N HIS A 134 0.08 -10.59 17.31
CA HIS A 134 0.55 -11.59 18.26
C HIS A 134 2.06 -11.90 18.20
N TYR A 135 2.89 -10.99 17.64
CA TYR A 135 4.32 -11.24 17.42
C TYR A 135 5.08 -11.68 18.67
N VAL A 136 4.73 -11.13 19.84
CA VAL A 136 5.42 -11.44 21.11
C VAL A 136 5.09 -12.83 21.62
N THR A 137 3.86 -13.29 21.43
CA THR A 137 3.37 -14.59 21.92
C THR A 137 3.51 -15.70 20.89
N GLU A 138 3.23 -15.39 19.62
CA GLU A 138 3.23 -16.31 18.50
C GLU A 138 3.89 -15.66 17.27
N PRO A 139 5.22 -15.69 17.13
CA PRO A 139 5.95 -14.96 16.08
C PRO A 139 5.53 -15.30 14.64
N TYR A 140 4.98 -16.52 14.43
CA TYR A 140 4.53 -16.98 13.12
C TYR A 140 3.08 -16.65 12.81
N HIS A 141 2.27 -16.22 13.80
CA HIS A 141 0.86 -15.91 13.58
C HIS A 141 0.66 -14.85 12.51
N GLY A 142 1.28 -13.69 12.66
CA GLY A 142 1.19 -12.59 11.68
C GLY A 142 1.70 -12.95 10.30
N ILE A 143 2.72 -13.81 10.22
CA ILE A 143 3.23 -14.32 8.94
C ILE A 143 2.17 -15.15 8.23
N MET A 144 1.51 -16.06 8.95
CA MET A 144 0.45 -16.89 8.39
C MET A 144 -0.75 -16.07 7.92
N MET A 145 -1.13 -15.04 8.68
CA MET A 145 -2.19 -14.12 8.28
C MET A 145 -1.85 -13.35 7.00
N LEU A 146 -0.63 -12.84 6.87
CA LEU A 146 -0.16 -12.18 5.64
C LEU A 146 -0.13 -13.14 4.45
N LEU A 147 0.38 -14.35 4.65
CA LEU A 147 0.39 -15.38 3.60
C LEU A 147 -1.02 -15.69 3.12
N TYR A 148 -1.96 -15.84 4.05
CA TYR A 148 -3.36 -16.08 3.73
C TYR A 148 -3.92 -14.94 2.84
N VAL A 149 -3.71 -13.69 3.22
CA VAL A 149 -4.16 -12.53 2.43
C VAL A 149 -3.50 -12.50 1.06
N PHE A 150 -2.19 -12.74 0.96
CA PHE A 150 -1.50 -12.76 -0.34
C PHE A 150 -1.99 -13.89 -1.24
N ILE A 151 -2.23 -15.07 -0.69
CA ILE A 151 -2.81 -16.19 -1.46
C ILE A 151 -4.19 -15.82 -1.99
N LEU A 152 -5.05 -15.21 -1.17
CA LEU A 152 -6.36 -14.75 -1.61
C LEU A 152 -6.27 -13.75 -2.78
N VAL A 153 -5.37 -12.76 -2.68
CA VAL A 153 -5.14 -11.78 -3.75
C VAL A 153 -4.65 -12.47 -5.03
N TRP A 154 -3.67 -13.36 -4.91
CA TRP A 154 -3.15 -14.09 -6.09
C TRP A 154 -4.19 -14.99 -6.74
N VAL A 155 -5.01 -15.68 -5.95
CA VAL A 155 -6.10 -16.51 -6.48
C VAL A 155 -7.14 -15.64 -7.18
N ALA A 156 -7.47 -14.46 -6.62
CA ALA A 156 -8.40 -13.53 -7.24
C ALA A 156 -7.85 -12.97 -8.58
N ASP A 157 -6.58 -12.56 -8.60
CA ASP A 157 -5.92 -12.02 -9.79
C ASP A 157 -5.82 -13.09 -10.89
N TYR A 158 -5.39 -14.31 -10.51
CA TYR A 158 -5.30 -15.42 -11.45
C TYR A 158 -6.68 -15.82 -11.99
N GLY A 159 -7.69 -15.86 -11.11
CA GLY A 159 -9.08 -16.13 -11.50
C GLY A 159 -9.62 -15.08 -12.46
N ALA A 160 -9.40 -13.79 -12.17
CA ALA A 160 -9.81 -12.69 -13.04
C ALA A 160 -9.12 -12.77 -14.41
N TYR A 161 -7.81 -13.05 -14.43
CA TYR A 161 -7.06 -13.24 -15.69
C TYR A 161 -7.61 -14.41 -16.52
N PHE A 162 -7.86 -15.56 -15.88
CA PHE A 162 -8.36 -16.76 -16.56
C PHE A 162 -9.75 -16.56 -17.15
N VAL A 163 -10.66 -15.94 -16.37
CA VAL A 163 -12.01 -15.59 -16.81
C VAL A 163 -11.97 -14.56 -17.93
N GLY A 164 -11.16 -13.50 -17.77
CA GLY A 164 -11.01 -12.45 -18.79
C GLY A 164 -10.48 -13.01 -20.12
N ARG A 165 -9.54 -13.96 -20.07
CA ARG A 165 -9.01 -14.61 -21.27
C ARG A 165 -10.01 -15.55 -21.95
N LYS A 166 -10.85 -16.25 -21.20
CA LYS A 166 -11.82 -17.21 -21.76
C LYS A 166 -13.15 -16.59 -22.19
N LEU A 167 -13.63 -15.60 -21.42
CA LEU A 167 -14.96 -15.02 -21.58
C LEU A 167 -14.92 -13.56 -22.09
N GLY A 168 -13.76 -12.93 -22.09
CA GLY A 168 -13.58 -11.57 -22.60
C GLY A 168 -13.87 -11.53 -24.11
N LYS A 169 -14.89 -10.74 -24.48
CA LYS A 169 -15.16 -10.41 -25.89
C LYS A 169 -14.31 -9.20 -26.26
N HIS A 170 -13.38 -9.40 -27.18
CA HIS A 170 -12.68 -8.32 -27.90
C HIS A 170 -13.43 -8.03 -29.20
#